data_058d59f83d969b8f4017003a4cb7486b
#
_entry.id   058d59f83d969b8f4017003a4cb7486b
#
_cell.length_a   1.000
_cell.length_b   1.000
_cell.length_c   1.000
_cell.angle_alpha   90.00
_cell.angle_beta   90.00
_cell.angle_gamma   90.00
#
_symmetry.space_group_name_H-M   'P 1'
#
loop_
_entity.id
_entity.type
_entity.pdbx_description
1 polymer ?
#
loop_
_entity_poly.entity_id
_entity_poly.type
_entity_poly.pdbx_seq_one_letter_code
_entity_poly.pdbx_strand_id
1 'polypeptide(L)'
;MDSPGKIYLADQRGLTETSILRRYSTFNFEKYFNEFKEPFGSLFLCNDEFIAGGKLTFFLCKANSTQIFIPITGGIDIVAKTKEYAVETGQVQILNMEKGEVLEISNPYKDDTINYLQLGISNEDYFFSKNTSFDFDFEKNPNQLIEIINDGKLPFKLSVGLFAGRKEAVYEMKSSANSLYTFIVDGAFEIEGRLMHARDGLALWNTEKIELEALSNNAIVVVLELFSIF
;
A
#
# COMPACT_ATOMS: atom_id res chain seq x y z
N MET A 1 10.57 20.71 -15.34
CA MET A 1 11.29 19.44 -15.59
C MET A 1 10.47 18.36 -14.95
N ASP A 2 10.22 17.26 -15.63
CA ASP A 2 9.45 16.17 -15.06
C ASP A 2 10.19 15.58 -13.86
N SER A 3 9.49 15.32 -12.78
CA SER A 3 10.05 14.67 -11.58
C SER A 3 10.67 13.32 -11.96
N PRO A 4 11.88 12.99 -11.49
CA PRO A 4 12.47 11.69 -11.77
C PRO A 4 11.60 10.60 -11.13
N GLY A 5 11.40 9.48 -11.84
CA GLY A 5 10.51 8.43 -11.37
C GLY A 5 10.72 7.09 -12.04
N LYS A 6 10.13 6.04 -11.44
CA LYS A 6 10.14 4.67 -11.93
C LYS A 6 8.74 4.09 -11.88
N ILE A 7 8.26 3.59 -13.02
CA ILE A 7 6.97 2.91 -13.12
C ILE A 7 7.18 1.40 -12.88
N TYR A 8 6.28 0.82 -12.09
CA TYR A 8 6.16 -0.62 -11.85
C TYR A 8 4.84 -1.08 -12.47
N LEU A 9 4.92 -1.64 -13.68
CA LEU A 9 3.74 -2.08 -14.42
C LEU A 9 3.08 -3.30 -13.75
N ALA A 10 1.76 -3.31 -13.75
CA ALA A 10 0.93 -4.35 -13.14
C ALA A 10 1.19 -5.75 -13.72
N ASP A 11 1.39 -5.85 -15.03
CA ASP A 11 1.65 -7.09 -15.75
C ASP A 11 3.07 -7.65 -15.54
N GLN A 12 3.97 -6.87 -14.93
CA GLN A 12 5.35 -7.26 -14.62
C GLN A 12 5.55 -7.61 -13.13
N ARG A 13 4.48 -7.72 -12.36
CA ARG A 13 4.54 -8.14 -10.95
C ARG A 13 4.77 -9.65 -10.85
N GLY A 14 5.42 -10.07 -9.77
CA GLY A 14 5.56 -11.48 -9.43
C GLY A 14 4.22 -12.10 -9.07
N LEU A 15 3.87 -13.24 -9.65
CA LEU A 15 2.66 -13.97 -9.33
C LEU A 15 2.98 -15.21 -8.50
N THR A 16 2.31 -15.32 -7.34
CA THR A 16 2.20 -16.56 -6.57
C THR A 16 0.73 -16.97 -6.54
N GLU A 17 0.41 -18.15 -7.03
CA GLU A 17 -0.96 -18.63 -7.09
C GLU A 17 -1.06 -20.06 -6.56
N THR A 18 -2.04 -20.26 -5.69
CA THR A 18 -2.44 -21.54 -5.10
C THR A 18 -3.97 -21.64 -5.10
N SER A 19 -4.52 -22.75 -4.60
CA SER A 19 -5.98 -22.89 -4.44
C SER A 19 -6.59 -21.95 -3.37
N ILE A 20 -5.77 -21.33 -2.52
CA ILE A 20 -6.23 -20.51 -1.40
C ILE A 20 -5.79 -19.05 -1.48
N LEU A 21 -4.71 -18.78 -2.22
CA LEU A 21 -4.06 -17.48 -2.28
C LEU A 21 -3.65 -17.15 -3.70
N ARG A 22 -3.93 -15.91 -4.13
CA ARG A 22 -3.28 -15.28 -5.29
C ARG A 22 -2.63 -13.98 -4.81
N ARG A 23 -1.33 -13.85 -5.07
CA ARG A 23 -0.52 -12.69 -4.67
C ARG A 23 0.21 -12.13 -5.87
N TYR A 24 0.13 -10.80 -6.04
CA TYR A 24 0.94 -10.06 -6.99
C TYR A 24 1.93 -9.18 -6.23
N SER A 25 3.23 -9.45 -6.40
CA SER A 25 4.31 -8.73 -5.71
C SER A 25 4.96 -7.72 -6.63
N THR A 26 4.98 -6.44 -6.25
CA THR A 26 5.64 -5.38 -7.02
C THR A 26 7.15 -5.45 -6.86
N PHE A 27 7.64 -5.76 -5.67
CA PHE A 27 9.05 -5.93 -5.35
C PHE A 27 9.41 -7.42 -5.19
N ASN A 28 10.71 -7.69 -5.12
CA ASN A 28 11.22 -9.04 -4.86
C ASN A 28 10.64 -9.60 -3.55
N PHE A 29 9.98 -10.74 -3.65
CA PHE A 29 9.33 -11.36 -2.51
C PHE A 29 9.33 -12.90 -2.62
N GLU A 30 9.73 -13.58 -1.54
CA GLU A 30 9.83 -15.05 -1.46
C GLU A 30 10.63 -15.66 -2.63
N LYS A 31 9.94 -16.37 -3.54
CA LYS A 31 10.56 -17.02 -4.71
C LYS A 31 10.62 -16.10 -5.93
N TYR A 32 9.87 -14.99 -5.91
CA TYR A 32 9.90 -14.03 -6.99
C TYR A 32 11.14 -13.16 -6.89
N PHE A 33 11.96 -13.20 -7.90
CA PHE A 33 13.15 -12.36 -8.02
C PHE A 33 13.28 -11.77 -9.42
N ASN A 34 13.54 -10.47 -9.47
CA ASN A 34 13.86 -9.72 -10.67
C ASN A 34 14.80 -8.58 -10.28
N GLU A 35 15.94 -8.46 -10.96
CA GLU A 35 16.97 -7.45 -10.67
C GLU A 35 16.46 -6.00 -10.75
N PHE A 36 15.37 -5.75 -11.49
CA PHE A 36 14.74 -4.43 -11.61
C PHE A 36 13.61 -4.19 -10.59
N LYS A 37 13.35 -5.13 -9.70
CA LYS A 37 12.26 -5.06 -8.71
C LYS A 37 12.77 -5.03 -7.27
N GLU A 38 13.93 -4.39 -7.09
CA GLU A 38 14.46 -4.10 -5.75
C GLU A 38 13.54 -3.14 -4.97
N PRO A 39 13.61 -3.14 -3.64
CA PRO A 39 12.88 -2.20 -2.78
C PRO A 39 13.06 -0.74 -3.21
N PHE A 40 12.05 0.07 -2.96
CA PHE A 40 12.12 1.51 -3.16
C PHE A 40 12.29 2.24 -1.82
N GLY A 41 13.51 2.66 -1.52
CA GLY A 41 13.84 3.25 -0.22
C GLY A 41 13.51 2.27 0.91
N SER A 42 12.77 2.73 1.92
CA SER A 42 12.31 1.87 3.02
C SER A 42 11.11 1.00 2.68
N LEU A 43 10.43 1.22 1.55
CA LEU A 43 9.31 0.38 1.09
C LEU A 43 9.86 -0.88 0.41
N PHE A 44 9.86 -1.99 1.14
CA PHE A 44 10.40 -3.26 0.64
C PHE A 44 9.32 -4.24 0.16
N LEU A 45 8.05 -4.00 0.49
CA LEU A 45 6.94 -4.88 0.15
C LEU A 45 5.74 -4.06 -0.31
N CYS A 46 5.17 -4.46 -1.46
CA CYS A 46 3.90 -4.01 -1.96
C CYS A 46 3.24 -5.21 -2.66
N ASN A 47 2.40 -5.89 -1.89
CA ASN A 47 1.68 -7.08 -2.32
C ASN A 47 0.18 -6.80 -2.43
N ASP A 48 -0.39 -7.17 -3.55
CA ASP A 48 -1.82 -7.17 -3.82
C ASP A 48 -2.30 -8.63 -3.68
N GLU A 49 -3.04 -8.92 -2.61
CA GLU A 49 -3.33 -10.27 -2.16
C GLU A 49 -4.82 -10.59 -2.22
N PHE A 50 -5.13 -11.80 -2.68
CA PHE A 50 -6.47 -12.35 -2.74
C PHE A 50 -6.51 -13.65 -1.96
N ILE A 51 -7.42 -13.78 -0.98
CA ILE A 51 -7.62 -14.99 -0.19
C ILE A 51 -9.01 -15.55 -0.48
N ALA A 52 -9.08 -16.83 -0.86
CA ALA A 52 -10.34 -17.53 -1.10
C ALA A 52 -11.18 -17.64 0.17
N GLY A 53 -12.50 -17.83 0.02
CA GLY A 53 -13.44 -17.90 1.13
C GLY A 53 -13.07 -18.93 2.20
N GLY A 54 -13.14 -18.53 3.48
CA GLY A 54 -12.82 -19.35 4.64
C GLY A 54 -11.38 -19.86 4.69
N LYS A 55 -10.45 -19.21 3.98
CA LYS A 55 -9.03 -19.59 3.94
C LYS A 55 -8.17 -18.57 4.68
N LEU A 56 -6.95 -18.98 4.99
CA LEU A 56 -5.95 -18.15 5.64
C LEU A 56 -4.57 -18.31 5.00
N THR A 57 -3.72 -17.34 5.25
CA THR A 57 -2.30 -17.35 4.88
C THR A 57 -1.45 -16.85 6.04
N PHE A 58 -0.15 -17.09 5.96
CA PHE A 58 0.81 -16.63 6.95
C PHE A 58 1.84 -15.70 6.31
N PHE A 59 2.21 -14.67 7.06
CA PHE A 59 3.30 -13.77 6.72
C PHE A 59 4.39 -13.85 7.80
N LEU A 60 5.60 -14.28 7.41
CA LEU A 60 6.77 -14.28 8.28
C LEU A 60 7.56 -12.98 8.13
N CYS A 61 7.70 -12.24 9.21
CA CYS A 61 8.50 -11.02 9.26
C CYS A 61 10.00 -11.36 9.27
N LYS A 62 10.72 -11.07 8.18
CA LYS A 62 12.14 -11.41 8.02
C LYS A 62 13.10 -10.39 8.65
N ALA A 63 12.62 -9.16 8.88
CA ALA A 63 13.34 -8.06 9.53
C ALA A 63 12.34 -7.18 10.27
N ASN A 64 12.80 -6.36 11.23
CA ASN A 64 11.94 -5.39 11.90
C ASN A 64 11.29 -4.47 10.86
N SER A 65 9.98 -4.34 10.92
CA SER A 65 9.23 -3.60 9.90
C SER A 65 7.86 -3.16 10.39
N THR A 66 7.34 -2.14 9.74
CA THR A 66 5.95 -1.74 9.84
C THR A 66 5.18 -2.34 8.67
N GLN A 67 4.12 -3.10 8.98
CA GLN A 67 3.20 -3.67 8.01
C GLN A 67 1.92 -2.84 7.98
N ILE A 68 1.46 -2.49 6.79
CA ILE A 68 0.24 -1.70 6.56
C ILE A 68 -0.71 -2.57 5.74
N PHE A 69 -1.92 -2.74 6.24
CA PHE A 69 -2.98 -3.50 5.58
C PHE A 69 -4.12 -2.57 5.20
N ILE A 70 -4.53 -2.64 3.94
CA ILE A 70 -5.62 -1.84 3.37
C ILE A 70 -6.58 -2.81 2.65
N PRO A 71 -7.70 -3.21 3.26
CA PRO A 71 -8.73 -4.00 2.58
C PRO A 71 -9.32 -3.23 1.39
N ILE A 72 -9.42 -3.91 0.25
CA ILE A 72 -9.97 -3.35 -0.99
C ILE A 72 -11.37 -3.93 -1.24
N THR A 73 -11.52 -5.25 -1.08
CA THR A 73 -12.80 -5.94 -1.22
C THR A 73 -12.96 -6.94 -0.08
N GLY A 74 -13.99 -6.75 0.73
CA GLY A 74 -14.19 -7.50 1.98
C GLY A 74 -13.19 -7.13 3.07
N GLY A 75 -13.49 -7.49 4.31
CA GLY A 75 -12.60 -7.33 5.44
C GLY A 75 -11.59 -8.48 5.56
N ILE A 76 -10.59 -8.31 6.41
CA ILE A 76 -9.62 -9.34 6.79
C ILE A 76 -9.55 -9.46 8.31
N ASP A 77 -9.33 -10.67 8.80
CA ASP A 77 -8.94 -10.90 10.19
C ASP A 77 -7.43 -11.15 10.26
N ILE A 78 -6.74 -10.48 11.19
CA ILE A 78 -5.30 -10.62 11.38
C ILE A 78 -5.04 -11.03 12.82
N VAL A 79 -4.26 -12.11 13.02
CA VAL A 79 -3.74 -12.50 14.33
C VAL A 79 -2.26 -12.20 14.38
N ALA A 80 -1.88 -11.33 15.33
CA ALA A 80 -0.48 -10.96 15.60
C ALA A 80 -0.16 -11.29 17.08
N LYS A 81 0.74 -12.25 17.31
CA LYS A 81 1.01 -12.79 18.66
C LYS A 81 -0.30 -13.33 19.27
N THR A 82 -0.87 -12.62 20.24
CA THR A 82 -2.11 -12.98 20.95
C THR A 82 -3.24 -11.99 20.70
N LYS A 83 -3.06 -11.04 19.78
CA LYS A 83 -4.05 -10.02 19.46
C LYS A 83 -4.69 -10.29 18.11
N GLU A 84 -5.98 -10.10 18.06
CA GLU A 84 -6.80 -10.20 16.87
C GLU A 84 -7.23 -8.81 16.41
N TYR A 85 -7.24 -8.60 15.10
CA TYR A 85 -7.65 -7.36 14.45
C TYR A 85 -8.60 -7.73 13.31
N ALA A 86 -9.85 -7.31 13.43
CA ALA A 86 -10.79 -7.29 12.30
C ALA A 86 -10.63 -5.96 11.58
N VAL A 87 -10.30 -5.97 10.30
CA VAL A 87 -10.03 -4.78 9.50
C VAL A 87 -10.98 -4.77 8.31
N GLU A 88 -11.85 -3.79 8.27
CA GLU A 88 -12.86 -3.65 7.24
C GLU A 88 -12.41 -2.72 6.10
N THR A 89 -13.13 -2.75 4.97
CA THR A 89 -12.98 -1.73 3.92
C THR A 89 -13.24 -0.34 4.50
N GLY A 90 -12.42 0.65 4.12
CA GLY A 90 -12.46 1.98 4.74
C GLY A 90 -11.60 2.08 6.01
N GLN A 91 -10.79 1.07 6.29
CA GLN A 91 -9.83 1.05 7.40
C GLN A 91 -8.41 0.77 6.91
N VAL A 92 -7.44 1.27 7.66
CA VAL A 92 -6.02 0.93 7.51
C VAL A 92 -5.50 0.41 8.84
N GLN A 93 -4.94 -0.80 8.87
CA GLN A 93 -4.29 -1.36 10.05
C GLN A 93 -2.77 -1.27 9.92
N ILE A 94 -2.12 -0.71 10.93
CA ILE A 94 -0.66 -0.71 11.08
C ILE A 94 -0.27 -1.70 12.16
N LEU A 95 0.66 -2.58 11.81
CA LEU A 95 1.28 -3.53 12.74
C LEU A 95 2.80 -3.37 12.70
N ASN A 96 3.39 -3.11 13.86
CA ASN A 96 4.85 -3.10 14.02
C ASN A 96 5.29 -4.50 14.40
N MET A 97 6.17 -5.06 13.57
CA MET A 97 6.58 -6.47 13.60
C MET A 97 8.06 -6.58 13.87
N GLU A 98 8.42 -7.47 14.78
CA GLU A 98 9.80 -7.87 15.01
C GLU A 98 10.20 -9.02 14.07
N LYS A 99 11.48 -9.11 13.77
CA LYS A 99 12.03 -10.23 13.02
C LYS A 99 11.65 -11.57 13.68
N GLY A 100 11.14 -12.48 12.88
CA GLY A 100 10.71 -13.81 13.31
C GLY A 100 9.26 -13.91 13.73
N GLU A 101 8.54 -12.80 13.86
CA GLU A 101 7.11 -12.82 14.12
C GLU A 101 6.31 -13.27 12.90
N VAL A 102 5.21 -13.94 13.17
CA VAL A 102 4.29 -14.45 12.15
C VAL A 102 2.93 -13.80 12.33
N LEU A 103 2.37 -13.31 11.23
CA LEU A 103 0.97 -12.94 11.14
C LEU A 103 0.20 -14.09 10.50
N GLU A 104 -0.96 -14.41 11.08
CA GLU A 104 -2.00 -15.16 10.42
C GLU A 104 -3.01 -14.17 9.84
N ILE A 105 -3.32 -14.26 8.56
CA ILE A 105 -4.26 -13.40 7.87
C ILE A 105 -5.34 -14.28 7.28
N SER A 106 -6.59 -14.06 7.65
CA SER A 106 -7.70 -14.90 7.27
C SER A 106 -8.83 -14.12 6.60
N ASN A 107 -9.54 -14.83 5.73
CA ASN A 107 -10.76 -14.38 5.11
C ASN A 107 -11.95 -14.82 5.97
N PRO A 108 -12.69 -13.89 6.63
CA PRO A 108 -13.82 -14.23 7.48
C PRO A 108 -15.06 -14.69 6.69
N TYR A 109 -15.12 -14.40 5.39
CA TYR A 109 -16.26 -14.77 4.55
C TYR A 109 -16.10 -16.22 4.08
N LYS A 110 -17.21 -16.99 4.10
CA LYS A 110 -17.17 -18.42 3.82
C LYS A 110 -16.89 -18.74 2.35
N ASP A 111 -17.52 -18.00 1.43
CA ASP A 111 -17.56 -18.35 0.02
C ASP A 111 -16.93 -17.28 -0.90
N ASP A 112 -16.82 -16.03 -0.42
CA ASP A 112 -16.35 -14.90 -1.21
C ASP A 112 -14.83 -14.72 -1.10
N THR A 113 -14.18 -14.40 -2.21
CA THR A 113 -12.77 -14.03 -2.23
C THR A 113 -12.61 -12.57 -1.79
N ILE A 114 -11.68 -12.30 -0.88
CA ILE A 114 -11.30 -10.94 -0.48
C ILE A 114 -10.05 -10.47 -1.20
N ASN A 115 -9.86 -9.15 -1.24
CA ASN A 115 -8.65 -8.51 -1.74
C ASN A 115 -8.16 -7.42 -0.78
N TYR A 116 -6.88 -7.41 -0.48
CA TYR A 116 -6.22 -6.37 0.30
C TYR A 116 -4.84 -6.05 -0.24
N LEU A 117 -4.40 -4.80 0.00
CA LEU A 117 -3.04 -4.35 -0.26
C LEU A 117 -2.23 -4.46 1.04
N GLN A 118 -1.06 -5.11 0.99
CA GLN A 118 -0.08 -5.14 2.05
C GLN A 118 1.15 -4.32 1.63
N LEU A 119 1.51 -3.32 2.44
CA LEU A 119 2.75 -2.57 2.30
C LEU A 119 3.67 -2.85 3.48
N GLY A 120 4.96 -3.03 3.22
CA GLY A 120 5.97 -3.27 4.25
C GLY A 120 7.05 -2.19 4.20
N ILE A 121 7.25 -1.51 5.33
CA ILE A 121 8.25 -0.46 5.49
C ILE A 121 9.31 -0.94 6.47
N SER A 122 10.58 -0.92 6.06
CA SER A 122 11.72 -1.20 6.93
C SER A 122 11.83 -0.13 8.01
N ASN A 123 12.00 -0.54 9.27
CA ASN A 123 12.14 0.35 10.40
C ASN A 123 13.28 -0.09 11.34
N GLU A 124 14.41 -0.48 10.76
CA GLU A 124 15.57 -0.98 11.52
C GLU A 124 16.02 0.01 12.62
N ASP A 125 15.84 1.32 12.38
CA ASP A 125 16.24 2.39 13.30
C ASP A 125 15.08 2.95 14.15
N TYR A 126 13.82 2.56 13.88
CA TYR A 126 12.65 3.11 14.56
C TYR A 126 11.73 1.99 15.05
N PHE A 127 11.70 1.83 16.36
CA PHE A 127 10.77 0.89 17.00
C PHE A 127 9.51 1.63 17.44
N PHE A 128 8.41 1.46 16.70
CA PHE A 128 7.10 1.96 17.11
C PHE A 128 6.40 0.88 17.91
N SER A 129 6.12 1.18 19.16
CA SER A 129 5.59 0.18 20.09
C SER A 129 4.09 -0.08 19.98
N LYS A 130 3.34 0.67 19.15
CA LYS A 130 1.88 0.60 19.15
C LYS A 130 1.30 0.30 17.77
N ASN A 131 0.58 -0.82 17.70
CA ASN A 131 -0.28 -1.12 16.56
C ASN A 131 -1.50 -0.18 16.57
N THR A 132 -1.88 0.36 15.42
CA THR A 132 -2.91 1.39 15.32
C THR A 132 -3.79 1.13 14.10
N SER A 133 -5.09 1.38 14.25
CA SER A 133 -6.07 1.38 13.16
C SER A 133 -6.53 2.80 12.87
N PHE A 134 -6.80 3.09 11.60
CA PHE A 134 -7.30 4.38 11.12
C PHE A 134 -8.49 4.13 10.21
N ASP A 135 -9.52 4.97 10.34
CA ASP A 135 -10.70 4.93 9.49
C ASP A 135 -10.63 6.01 8.42
N PHE A 136 -11.20 5.74 7.24
CA PHE A 136 -11.40 6.73 6.19
C PHE A 136 -12.73 6.49 5.47
N ASP A 137 -13.26 7.57 4.87
CA ASP A 137 -14.57 7.54 4.24
C ASP A 137 -14.55 8.35 2.94
N PHE A 138 -14.61 7.66 1.81
CA PHE A 138 -14.60 8.27 0.49
C PHE A 138 -15.87 9.06 0.19
N GLU A 139 -17.02 8.68 0.75
CA GLU A 139 -18.29 9.38 0.51
C GLU A 139 -18.28 10.77 1.12
N LYS A 140 -17.64 10.92 2.29
CA LYS A 140 -17.45 12.23 2.95
C LYS A 140 -16.39 13.10 2.31
N ASN A 141 -15.46 12.50 1.56
CA ASN A 141 -14.30 13.19 0.98
C ASN A 141 -14.15 12.87 -0.52
N PRO A 142 -15.19 13.14 -1.36
CA PRO A 142 -15.12 12.82 -2.77
C PRO A 142 -14.10 13.70 -3.50
N ASN A 143 -13.35 13.09 -4.40
CA ASN A 143 -12.35 13.76 -5.24
C ASN A 143 -11.24 14.48 -4.45
N GLN A 144 -10.82 13.89 -3.34
CA GLN A 144 -9.77 14.44 -2.49
C GLN A 144 -8.82 13.30 -2.06
N LEU A 145 -7.57 13.66 -1.79
CA LEU A 145 -6.65 12.80 -1.07
C LEU A 145 -6.93 12.91 0.44
N ILE A 146 -7.41 11.84 1.03
CA ILE A 146 -7.66 11.74 2.47
C ILE A 146 -6.34 11.36 3.12
N GLU A 147 -5.82 12.24 3.96
CA GLU A 147 -4.64 11.99 4.76
C GLU A 147 -5.02 11.10 5.94
N ILE A 148 -4.56 9.83 5.89
CA ILE A 148 -4.86 8.83 6.92
C ILE A 148 -3.82 8.86 8.03
N ILE A 149 -2.55 9.00 7.65
CA ILE A 149 -1.42 8.95 8.57
C ILE A 149 -0.52 10.14 8.33
N ASN A 150 -0.42 11.02 9.32
CA ASN A 150 0.49 12.17 9.35
C ASN A 150 0.78 12.61 10.79
N ASP A 151 1.01 11.67 11.69
CA ASP A 151 1.23 11.99 13.12
C ASP A 151 2.67 12.41 13.45
N GLY A 152 3.56 12.39 12.46
CA GLY A 152 4.98 12.75 12.59
C GLY A 152 5.82 11.76 13.40
N LYS A 153 5.21 10.68 13.89
CA LYS A 153 5.92 9.63 14.66
C LYS A 153 6.32 8.45 13.77
N LEU A 154 5.65 8.28 12.64
CA LEU A 154 5.95 7.27 11.65
C LEU A 154 6.90 7.85 10.59
N PRO A 155 7.82 7.05 10.02
CA PRO A 155 8.75 7.51 8.99
C PRO A 155 8.10 7.63 7.61
N PHE A 156 6.78 7.79 7.57
CA PHE A 156 6.00 7.92 6.36
C PHE A 156 4.67 8.66 6.62
N LYS A 157 4.06 9.11 5.54
CA LYS A 157 2.71 9.64 5.49
C LYS A 157 1.91 8.81 4.47
N LEU A 158 0.66 8.49 4.79
CA LEU A 158 -0.23 7.70 3.94
C LEU A 158 -1.50 8.49 3.64
N SER A 159 -1.84 8.55 2.37
CA SER A 159 -3.10 9.12 1.89
C SER A 159 -3.78 8.16 0.91
N VAL A 160 -5.11 8.22 0.83
CA VAL A 160 -5.91 7.50 -0.16
C VAL A 160 -6.90 8.45 -0.81
N GLY A 161 -7.32 8.17 -2.04
CA GLY A 161 -8.32 9.00 -2.71
C GLY A 161 -9.18 8.20 -3.68
N LEU A 162 -10.47 8.58 -3.75
CA LEU A 162 -11.44 8.11 -4.74
C LEU A 162 -11.86 9.30 -5.59
N PHE A 163 -11.72 9.17 -6.90
CA PHE A 163 -11.93 10.27 -7.84
C PHE A 163 -12.93 9.89 -8.95
N ALA A 164 -13.78 10.85 -9.32
CA ALA A 164 -14.49 10.81 -10.58
C ALA A 164 -13.54 11.20 -11.73
N GLY A 165 -13.86 10.77 -12.95
CA GLY A 165 -13.05 11.12 -14.12
C GLY A 165 -12.88 12.63 -14.31
N ARG A 166 -11.70 13.06 -14.72
CA ARG A 166 -11.30 14.45 -14.92
C ARG A 166 -11.21 15.28 -13.63
N LYS A 167 -11.14 14.63 -12.48
CA LYS A 167 -10.85 15.30 -11.21
C LYS A 167 -9.36 15.24 -10.92
N GLU A 168 -8.86 16.36 -10.43
CA GLU A 168 -7.45 16.59 -10.16
C GLU A 168 -7.21 16.73 -8.66
N ALA A 169 -6.02 16.41 -8.24
CA ALA A 169 -5.52 16.74 -6.92
C ALA A 169 -4.02 17.05 -6.97
N VAL A 170 -3.56 17.79 -5.98
CA VAL A 170 -2.14 18.07 -5.77
C VAL A 170 -1.75 17.49 -4.42
N TYR A 171 -0.66 16.74 -4.40
CA TYR A 171 -0.04 16.26 -3.17
C TYR A 171 1.21 17.09 -2.89
N GLU A 172 1.20 17.82 -1.77
CA GLU A 172 2.35 18.58 -1.31
C GLU A 172 3.27 17.68 -0.47
N MET A 173 4.51 17.54 -0.91
CA MET A 173 5.53 16.78 -0.18
C MET A 173 5.92 17.53 1.08
N LYS A 174 6.13 16.81 2.18
CA LYS A 174 6.64 17.39 3.43
C LYS A 174 8.07 17.91 3.28
N SER A 175 8.84 17.29 2.40
CA SER A 175 10.20 17.70 2.04
C SER A 175 10.54 17.16 0.65
N SER A 176 11.27 17.93 -0.15
CA SER A 176 11.80 17.46 -1.45
C SER A 176 12.86 16.36 -1.32
N ALA A 177 13.42 16.17 -0.12
CA ALA A 177 14.31 15.05 0.19
C ALA A 177 13.58 13.72 0.37
N ASN A 178 12.26 13.75 0.61
CA ASN A 178 11.45 12.54 0.72
C ASN A 178 11.21 11.90 -0.64
N SER A 179 10.76 10.65 -0.60
CA SER A 179 10.34 9.90 -1.79
C SER A 179 8.84 9.62 -1.71
N LEU A 180 8.20 9.49 -2.86
CA LEU A 180 6.79 9.15 -2.94
C LEU A 180 6.60 7.85 -3.70
N TYR A 181 5.71 7.01 -3.22
CA TYR A 181 5.21 5.85 -3.95
C TYR A 181 3.70 5.94 -4.08
N THR A 182 3.19 5.82 -5.31
CA THR A 182 1.75 5.70 -5.56
C THR A 182 1.41 4.30 -6.06
N PHE A 183 0.24 3.81 -5.69
CA PHE A 183 -0.32 2.56 -6.19
C PHE A 183 -1.74 2.81 -6.66
N ILE A 184 -2.01 2.51 -7.93
CA ILE A 184 -3.36 2.63 -8.49
C ILE A 184 -4.15 1.38 -8.12
N VAL A 185 -5.10 1.53 -7.21
CA VAL A 185 -5.95 0.41 -6.78
C VAL A 185 -6.96 0.04 -7.85
N ASP A 186 -7.58 1.06 -8.45
CA ASP A 186 -8.56 0.86 -9.54
C ASP A 186 -8.60 2.08 -10.45
N GLY A 187 -9.09 1.88 -11.68
CA GLY A 187 -9.20 2.94 -12.69
C GLY A 187 -7.87 3.30 -13.34
N ALA A 188 -7.75 4.55 -13.77
CA ALA A 188 -6.55 5.11 -14.40
C ALA A 188 -6.32 6.55 -13.96
N PHE A 189 -5.05 6.92 -13.87
CA PHE A 189 -4.60 8.27 -13.54
C PHE A 189 -3.52 8.75 -14.52
N GLU A 190 -3.45 10.06 -14.71
CA GLU A 190 -2.22 10.72 -15.12
C GLU A 190 -1.54 11.29 -13.85
N ILE A 191 -0.29 10.93 -13.62
CA ILE A 191 0.50 11.42 -12.48
C ILE A 191 1.84 11.96 -13.00
N GLU A 192 2.07 13.27 -12.83
CA GLU A 192 3.28 13.92 -13.34
C GLU A 192 3.53 13.59 -14.83
N GLY A 193 2.49 13.71 -15.67
CA GLY A 193 2.54 13.43 -17.09
C GLY A 193 2.69 11.94 -17.46
N ARG A 194 2.52 11.00 -16.51
CA ARG A 194 2.64 9.56 -16.72
C ARG A 194 1.29 8.89 -16.63
N LEU A 195 0.93 8.14 -17.67
CA LEU A 195 -0.29 7.34 -17.69
C LEU A 195 -0.10 6.10 -16.82
N MET A 196 -0.94 5.98 -15.79
CA MET A 196 -0.97 4.89 -14.84
C MET A 196 -2.30 4.15 -14.93
N HIS A 197 -2.24 2.83 -15.03
CA HIS A 197 -3.41 1.94 -15.04
C HIS A 197 -3.61 1.25 -13.69
N ALA A 198 -4.76 0.61 -13.54
CA ALA A 198 -5.05 -0.18 -12.34
C ALA A 198 -3.93 -1.16 -12.00
N ARG A 199 -3.53 -1.16 -10.75
CA ARG A 199 -2.46 -1.99 -10.14
C ARG A 199 -1.03 -1.61 -10.57
N ASP A 200 -0.84 -0.53 -11.34
CA ASP A 200 0.50 0.04 -11.53
C ASP A 200 0.97 0.76 -10.26
N GLY A 201 2.28 0.76 -10.06
CA GLY A 201 2.96 1.56 -9.06
C GLY A 201 3.86 2.61 -9.70
N LEU A 202 3.99 3.78 -9.06
CA LEU A 202 4.92 4.82 -9.49
C LEU A 202 5.72 5.32 -8.29
N ALA A 203 7.03 5.24 -8.40
CA ALA A 203 7.97 5.84 -7.47
C ALA A 203 8.48 7.17 -8.02
N LEU A 204 8.49 8.21 -7.18
CA LEU A 204 8.96 9.56 -7.50
C LEU A 204 9.90 10.07 -6.41
N TRP A 205 10.87 10.91 -6.79
CA TRP A 205 11.82 11.53 -5.86
C TRP A 205 12.28 12.88 -6.38
N ASN A 206 12.93 13.66 -5.53
CA ASN A 206 13.42 15.02 -5.85
C ASN A 206 12.31 15.93 -6.39
N THR A 207 11.15 15.92 -5.73
CA THR A 207 10.01 16.77 -6.08
C THR A 207 9.39 17.39 -4.83
N GLU A 208 8.78 18.56 -4.98
CA GLU A 208 8.13 19.29 -3.88
C GLU A 208 6.62 19.05 -3.88
N LYS A 209 6.06 18.75 -5.05
CA LYS A 209 4.62 18.49 -5.23
C LYS A 209 4.42 17.48 -6.34
N ILE A 210 3.27 16.86 -6.35
CA ILE A 210 2.84 15.89 -7.36
C ILE A 210 1.42 16.23 -7.78
N GLU A 211 1.22 16.35 -9.08
CA GLU A 211 -0.09 16.57 -9.69
C GLU A 211 -0.64 15.24 -10.20
N LEU A 212 -1.90 14.98 -9.94
CA LEU A 212 -2.60 13.80 -10.42
C LEU A 212 -3.99 14.14 -10.96
N GLU A 213 -4.37 13.52 -12.07
CA GLU A 213 -5.68 13.59 -12.69
C GLU A 213 -6.26 12.17 -12.83
N ALA A 214 -7.49 11.95 -12.37
CA ALA A 214 -8.20 10.71 -12.63
C ALA A 214 -8.72 10.68 -14.07
N LEU A 215 -8.38 9.64 -14.81
CA LEU A 215 -8.80 9.47 -16.21
C LEU A 215 -10.05 8.59 -16.37
N SER A 216 -10.49 7.96 -15.28
CA SER A 216 -11.71 7.15 -15.23
C SER A 216 -12.55 7.49 -14.01
N ASN A 217 -13.85 7.13 -14.05
CA ASN A 217 -14.70 7.23 -12.86
C ASN A 217 -14.33 6.14 -11.84
N ASN A 218 -14.55 6.43 -10.57
CA ASN A 218 -14.24 5.56 -9.44
C ASN A 218 -12.76 5.13 -9.38
N ALA A 219 -11.86 6.01 -9.84
CA ALA A 219 -10.44 5.76 -9.78
C ALA A 219 -9.93 5.90 -8.34
N ILE A 220 -9.18 4.90 -7.86
CA ILE A 220 -8.67 4.83 -6.48
C ILE A 220 -7.15 4.80 -6.50
N VAL A 221 -6.55 5.67 -5.71
CA VAL A 221 -5.10 5.76 -5.54
C VAL A 221 -4.69 5.71 -4.06
N VAL A 222 -3.62 5.01 -3.78
CA VAL A 222 -2.87 5.06 -2.52
C VAL A 222 -1.61 5.87 -2.76
N VAL A 223 -1.32 6.82 -1.88
CA VAL A 223 -0.14 7.70 -1.93
C VAL A 223 0.64 7.53 -0.62
N LEU A 224 1.88 7.09 -0.72
CA LEU A 224 2.77 6.85 0.40
C LEU A 224 4.02 7.73 0.26
N GLU A 225 4.17 8.73 1.13
CA GLU A 225 5.39 9.52 1.24
C GLU A 225 6.32 8.86 2.26
N LEU A 226 7.53 8.51 1.83
CA LEU A 226 8.58 7.92 2.63
C LEU A 226 9.55 9.02 3.07
N PHE A 227 9.71 9.21 4.37
CA PHE A 227 10.61 10.25 4.88
C PHE A 227 12.06 9.80 4.77
N SER A 228 12.92 10.69 4.26
CA SER A 228 14.35 10.47 4.30
C SER A 228 14.81 10.50 5.76
N ILE A 229 15.46 9.43 6.19
CA ILE A 229 16.12 9.33 7.47
C ILE A 229 17.52 9.89 7.26
N PHE A 230 17.81 11.02 7.89
CA PHE A 230 19.15 11.63 7.91
C PHE A 230 20.00 11.02 9.01
#